data_176f4a3b18b2d49687421c13f1524e47
#
_entry.id   176f4a3b18b2d49687421c13f1524e47
#
_cell.length_a   1.000
_cell.length_b   1.000
_cell.length_c   1.000
_cell.angle_alpha   90.00
_cell.angle_beta   90.00
_cell.angle_gamma   90.00
#
_symmetry.space_group_name_H-M   'P 1'
#
loop_
_entity.id
_entity.type
_entity.pdbx_description
1 polymer ?
#
loop_
_entity_poly.entity_id
_entity_poly.type
_entity_poly.pdbx_seq_one_letter_code
_entity_poly.pdbx_strand_id
1 'polypeptide(L)'
;PYTPPALIAKVARLAEVLNDFQGKGQLFAANLLPAQRMIRDTCRSRYRTVLYRRFMVLIANRIADWTTASALLTGDNLGQVASQTLPNMAVIDAASERMIIRPLVAYDKQDTVALAARIGTLEGSKEEVPDSCTVFAPTDPCTSSTLRAIEREEARLDVPALVEECLAQTARVDLRTLAETPWGQLTGNDAV
;
A
#
# COMPACT_ATOMS: atom_id res chain seq x y z
N PRO A 1 4.04 -12.75 -7.98
CA PRO A 1 4.14 -14.21 -7.89
C PRO A 1 4.00 -14.74 -6.46
N TYR A 2 4.07 -13.88 -5.43
CA TYR A 2 3.89 -14.26 -4.02
C TYR A 2 2.51 -13.93 -3.47
N THR A 3 1.72 -13.14 -4.20
CA THR A 3 0.34 -12.80 -3.82
C THR A 3 -0.58 -13.75 -4.55
N PRO A 4 -1.36 -14.58 -3.85
CA PRO A 4 -2.30 -15.50 -4.50
C PRO A 4 -3.47 -14.72 -5.12
N PRO A 5 -4.05 -15.19 -6.24
CA PRO A 5 -5.24 -14.56 -6.84
C PRO A 5 -6.41 -14.42 -5.87
N ALA A 6 -6.52 -15.33 -4.89
CA ALA A 6 -7.52 -15.27 -3.83
C ALA A 6 -7.45 -13.98 -2.99
N LEU A 7 -6.25 -13.40 -2.81
CA LEU A 7 -6.11 -12.13 -2.09
C LEU A 7 -6.69 -10.96 -2.88
N ILE A 8 -6.45 -10.91 -4.20
CA ILE A 8 -7.04 -9.89 -5.08
C ILE A 8 -8.57 -10.00 -5.06
N ALA A 9 -9.09 -11.22 -5.18
CA ALA A 9 -10.54 -11.48 -5.11
C ALA A 9 -11.14 -11.05 -3.76
N LYS A 10 -10.46 -11.32 -2.64
CA LYS A 10 -10.88 -10.86 -1.32
C LYS A 10 -10.94 -9.34 -1.25
N VAL A 11 -9.87 -8.65 -1.71
CA VAL A 11 -9.82 -7.17 -1.69
C VAL A 11 -10.88 -6.59 -2.60
N ALA A 12 -11.14 -7.17 -3.78
CA ALA A 12 -12.18 -6.71 -4.69
C ALA A 12 -13.58 -6.80 -4.05
N ARG A 13 -13.90 -7.91 -3.36
CA ARG A 13 -15.18 -8.04 -2.62
C ARG A 13 -15.31 -6.98 -1.53
N LEU A 14 -14.25 -6.70 -0.77
CA LEU A 14 -14.26 -5.66 0.25
C LEU A 14 -14.43 -4.25 -0.37
N ALA A 15 -13.81 -3.99 -1.50
CA ALA A 15 -13.96 -2.74 -2.23
C ALA A 15 -15.39 -2.56 -2.79
N GLU A 16 -16.05 -3.64 -3.24
CA GLU A 16 -17.46 -3.59 -3.65
C GLU A 16 -18.38 -3.18 -2.49
N VAL A 17 -18.17 -3.73 -1.29
CA VAL A 17 -18.92 -3.31 -0.10
C VAL A 17 -18.72 -1.82 0.20
N LEU A 18 -17.51 -1.29 0.02
CA LEU A 18 -17.24 0.13 0.23
C LEU A 18 -17.92 1.03 -0.79
N ASN A 19 -18.23 0.53 -1.99
CA ASN A 19 -18.97 1.30 -3.01
C ASN A 19 -20.41 1.64 -2.59
N ASP A 20 -20.97 0.95 -1.60
CA ASP A 20 -22.28 1.29 -1.01
C ASP A 20 -22.23 2.57 -0.14
N PHE A 21 -21.02 2.97 0.29
CA PHE A 21 -20.80 4.14 1.16
C PHE A 21 -20.16 5.31 0.43
N GLN A 22 -19.58 5.07 -0.73
CA GLN A 22 -18.91 6.08 -1.54
C GLN A 22 -19.26 5.89 -3.02
N GLY A 23 -18.93 6.83 -3.88
CA GLY A 23 -19.03 6.62 -5.33
C GLY A 23 -18.19 5.42 -5.80
N LYS A 24 -18.40 4.99 -7.04
CA LYS A 24 -17.67 3.86 -7.61
C LYS A 24 -16.16 4.06 -7.51
N GLY A 25 -15.51 3.21 -6.70
CA GLY A 25 -14.05 3.18 -6.57
C GLY A 25 -13.40 2.33 -7.67
N GLN A 26 -12.13 2.58 -7.90
CA GLN A 26 -11.27 1.76 -8.77
C GLN A 26 -10.26 0.97 -7.92
N LEU A 27 -9.99 -0.27 -8.29
CA LEU A 27 -8.98 -1.09 -7.63
C LEU A 27 -7.73 -1.19 -8.53
N PHE A 28 -6.58 -0.83 -7.97
CA PHE A 28 -5.28 -1.01 -8.60
C PHE A 28 -4.46 -2.05 -7.83
N ALA A 29 -4.03 -3.09 -8.52
CA ALA A 29 -3.10 -4.10 -8.00
C ALA A 29 -1.68 -3.75 -8.42
N ALA A 30 -0.94 -3.08 -7.54
CA ALA A 30 0.45 -2.69 -7.81
C ALA A 30 1.43 -3.79 -7.43
N ASN A 31 2.35 -4.14 -8.34
CA ASN A 31 3.38 -5.13 -8.08
C ASN A 31 4.62 -4.47 -7.44
N LEU A 32 4.75 -4.61 -6.13
CA LEU A 32 5.89 -4.06 -5.37
C LEU A 32 7.15 -4.94 -5.43
N LEU A 33 7.08 -6.13 -6.00
CA LEU A 33 8.16 -7.13 -5.96
C LEU A 33 9.51 -6.65 -6.52
N PRO A 34 9.57 -5.87 -7.63
CA PRO A 34 10.84 -5.33 -8.12
C PRO A 34 11.57 -4.51 -7.04
N ALA A 35 10.86 -3.56 -6.44
CA ALA A 35 11.40 -2.74 -5.34
C ALA A 35 11.74 -3.58 -4.10
N GLN A 36 10.90 -4.54 -3.71
CA GLN A 36 11.17 -5.40 -2.56
C GLN A 36 12.44 -6.24 -2.73
N ARG A 37 12.67 -6.80 -3.91
CA ARG A 37 13.89 -7.56 -4.20
C ARG A 37 15.12 -6.68 -4.12
N MET A 38 15.12 -5.53 -4.78
CA MET A 38 16.26 -4.61 -4.78
C MET A 38 16.56 -4.08 -3.36
N ILE A 39 15.54 -3.71 -2.60
CA ILE A 39 15.70 -3.29 -1.20
C ILE A 39 16.26 -4.42 -0.35
N ARG A 40 15.78 -5.67 -0.52
CA ARG A 40 16.29 -6.84 0.20
C ARG A 40 17.77 -7.04 -0.05
N ASP A 41 18.21 -6.91 -1.30
CA ASP A 41 19.55 -7.25 -1.73
C ASP A 41 20.57 -6.12 -1.49
N THR A 42 20.10 -4.88 -1.40
CA THR A 42 20.95 -3.68 -1.36
C THR A 42 20.93 -2.97 -0.01
N CYS A 43 19.77 -2.94 0.68
CA CYS A 43 19.57 -2.11 1.88
C CYS A 43 19.68 -2.93 3.16
N ARG A 44 19.97 -2.24 4.28
CA ARG A 44 20.01 -2.86 5.60
C ARG A 44 18.66 -3.45 5.99
N SER A 45 18.67 -4.70 6.45
CA SER A 45 17.47 -5.48 6.78
C SER A 45 16.49 -4.73 7.68
N ARG A 46 16.96 -4.10 8.75
CA ARG A 46 16.12 -3.40 9.73
C ARG A 46 15.26 -2.27 9.16
N TYR A 47 15.64 -1.68 8.02
CA TYR A 47 14.91 -0.57 7.38
C TYR A 47 13.94 -1.02 6.29
N ARG A 48 13.93 -2.30 5.92
CA ARG A 48 13.13 -2.82 4.79
C ARG A 48 11.66 -2.44 4.88
N THR A 49 11.05 -2.62 6.05
CA THR A 49 9.62 -2.32 6.23
C THR A 49 9.30 -0.85 5.96
N VAL A 50 10.14 0.08 6.43
CA VAL A 50 9.95 1.51 6.18
C VAL A 50 10.16 1.84 4.70
N LEU A 51 11.20 1.27 4.08
CA LEU A 51 11.48 1.44 2.65
C LEU A 51 10.32 0.92 1.77
N TYR A 52 9.80 -0.28 2.06
CA TYR A 52 8.65 -0.81 1.33
C TYR A 52 7.44 0.12 1.41
N ARG A 53 7.16 0.67 2.59
CA ARG A 53 6.06 1.61 2.79
C ARG A 53 6.28 2.91 2.02
N ARG A 54 7.50 3.43 1.94
CA ARG A 54 7.83 4.61 1.13
C ARG A 54 7.63 4.34 -0.35
N PHE A 55 8.06 3.18 -0.87
CA PHE A 55 7.78 2.78 -2.26
C PHE A 55 6.27 2.64 -2.53
N MET A 56 5.49 2.11 -1.59
CA MET A 56 4.02 2.09 -1.70
C MET A 56 3.45 3.52 -1.84
N VAL A 57 3.96 4.48 -1.06
CA VAL A 57 3.55 5.89 -1.14
C VAL A 57 3.97 6.51 -2.47
N LEU A 58 5.18 6.27 -2.95
CA LEU A 58 5.66 6.78 -4.25
C LEU A 58 4.80 6.25 -5.41
N ILE A 59 4.48 4.97 -5.41
CA ILE A 59 3.59 4.36 -6.41
C ILE A 59 2.18 4.94 -6.30
N ALA A 60 1.66 5.10 -5.07
CA ALA A 60 0.34 5.69 -4.84
C ALA A 60 0.26 7.15 -5.31
N ASN A 61 1.32 7.95 -5.17
CA ASN A 61 1.38 9.30 -5.75
C ASN A 61 1.21 9.28 -7.27
N ARG A 62 1.87 8.35 -7.98
CA ARG A 62 1.76 8.22 -9.44
C ARG A 62 0.35 7.80 -9.87
N ILE A 63 -0.27 6.89 -9.13
CA ILE A 63 -1.68 6.51 -9.35
C ILE A 63 -2.59 7.71 -9.06
N ALA A 64 -2.31 8.47 -8.00
CA ALA A 64 -3.06 9.67 -7.64
C ALA A 64 -2.94 10.79 -8.69
N ASP A 65 -1.79 10.94 -9.35
CA ASP A 65 -1.62 11.85 -10.50
C ASP A 65 -2.57 11.46 -11.63
N TRP A 66 -2.57 10.18 -11.97
CA TRP A 66 -3.40 9.66 -13.06
C TRP A 66 -4.90 9.76 -12.74
N THR A 67 -5.31 9.47 -11.48
CA THR A 67 -6.71 9.57 -11.01
C THR A 67 -7.10 10.97 -10.56
N THR A 68 -6.22 11.95 -10.63
CA THR A 68 -6.42 13.34 -10.14
C THR A 68 -6.79 13.40 -8.64
N ALA A 69 -6.39 12.42 -7.85
CA ALA A 69 -6.67 12.39 -6.42
C ALA A 69 -5.83 13.43 -5.67
N SER A 70 -6.45 14.21 -4.79
CA SER A 70 -5.79 15.30 -4.06
C SER A 70 -5.08 14.85 -2.78
N ALA A 71 -5.38 13.66 -2.27
CA ALA A 71 -4.79 13.11 -1.05
C ALA A 71 -4.63 11.60 -1.15
N LEU A 72 -3.77 11.03 -0.32
CA LEU A 72 -3.68 9.60 -0.07
C LEU A 72 -4.42 9.27 1.24
N LEU A 73 -5.00 8.09 1.32
CA LEU A 73 -5.63 7.59 2.54
C LEU A 73 -5.05 6.22 2.87
N THR A 74 -4.67 6.01 4.14
CA THR A 74 -4.14 4.72 4.60
C THR A 74 -4.91 4.20 5.81
N GLY A 75 -4.95 2.88 5.97
CA GLY A 75 -5.49 2.21 7.15
C GLY A 75 -4.49 2.09 8.31
N ASP A 76 -3.49 2.98 8.39
CA ASP A 76 -2.51 2.94 9.47
C ASP A 76 -3.14 3.22 10.82
N ASN A 77 -2.71 2.44 11.81
CA ASN A 77 -3.04 2.63 13.20
C ASN A 77 -1.75 2.78 14.01
N LEU A 78 -1.73 3.69 14.99
CA LEU A 78 -0.53 3.98 15.74
C LEU A 78 -0.12 2.80 16.65
N GLY A 79 1.13 2.36 16.52
CA GLY A 79 1.74 1.38 17.41
C GLY A 79 1.38 -0.09 17.16
N GLN A 80 0.60 -0.42 16.15
CA GLN A 80 0.24 -1.83 15.88
C GLN A 80 1.40 -2.66 15.30
N VAL A 81 2.22 -2.05 14.45
CA VAL A 81 3.41 -2.70 13.85
C VAL A 81 4.59 -1.74 13.82
N ALA A 82 5.79 -2.28 13.61
CA ALA A 82 7.04 -1.52 13.65
C ALA A 82 7.07 -0.30 12.72
N SER A 83 6.39 -0.35 11.57
CA SER A 83 6.29 0.81 10.64
C SER A 83 5.29 1.87 11.08
N GLN A 84 4.42 1.58 12.04
CA GLN A 84 3.35 2.47 12.50
C GLN A 84 3.68 3.17 13.83
N THR A 85 4.94 3.46 14.07
CA THR A 85 5.40 4.38 15.13
C THR A 85 5.44 5.81 14.59
N LEU A 86 5.31 6.80 15.46
CA LEU A 86 5.36 8.22 15.04
C LEU A 86 6.61 8.57 14.23
N PRO A 87 7.85 8.17 14.65
CA PRO A 87 9.05 8.44 13.87
C PRO A 87 9.01 7.80 12.48
N ASN A 88 8.56 6.54 12.38
CA ASN A 88 8.50 5.85 11.11
C ASN A 88 7.40 6.40 10.20
N MET A 89 6.24 6.74 10.75
CA MET A 89 5.15 7.36 9.98
C MET A 89 5.59 8.72 9.42
N ALA A 90 6.28 9.56 10.20
CA ALA A 90 6.82 10.83 9.71
C ALA A 90 7.83 10.65 8.56
N VAL A 91 8.68 9.62 8.65
CA VAL A 91 9.63 9.29 7.58
C VAL A 91 8.92 8.74 6.34
N ILE A 92 7.84 7.98 6.50
CA ILE A 92 7.01 7.48 5.40
C ILE A 92 6.29 8.66 4.73
N ASP A 93 5.74 9.60 5.51
CA ASP A 93 5.05 10.79 5.00
C ASP A 93 5.96 11.68 4.14
N ALA A 94 7.23 11.76 4.48
CA ALA A 94 8.22 12.50 3.70
C ALA A 94 8.43 11.97 2.25
N ALA A 95 7.90 10.80 1.92
CA ALA A 95 7.88 10.29 0.54
C ALA A 95 6.63 10.72 -0.24
N SER A 96 5.66 11.36 0.42
CA SER A 96 4.42 11.80 -0.23
C SER A 96 4.50 13.25 -0.69
N GLU A 97 4.02 13.49 -1.90
CA GLU A 97 3.78 14.83 -2.44
C GLU A 97 2.39 15.36 -2.04
N ARG A 98 1.57 14.51 -1.41
CA ARG A 98 0.19 14.78 -1.01
C ARG A 98 -0.02 14.55 0.48
N MET A 99 -1.06 15.16 1.04
CA MET A 99 -1.49 14.84 2.38
C MET A 99 -1.84 13.35 2.50
N ILE A 100 -1.31 12.67 3.54
CA ILE A 100 -1.72 11.32 3.89
C ILE A 100 -2.73 11.39 5.04
N ILE A 101 -3.97 10.99 4.76
CA ILE A 101 -5.06 10.96 5.73
C ILE A 101 -5.10 9.56 6.38
N ARG A 102 -5.19 9.52 7.70
CA ARG A 102 -5.22 8.29 8.50
C ARG A 102 -6.43 8.25 9.43
N PRO A 103 -7.60 7.85 8.93
CA PRO A 103 -8.83 7.89 9.73
C PRO A 103 -8.80 6.99 10.97
N LEU A 104 -7.98 5.93 10.95
CA LEU A 104 -7.90 4.93 12.00
C LEU A 104 -6.70 5.13 12.95
N VAL A 105 -5.92 6.22 12.80
CA VAL A 105 -4.65 6.39 13.51
C VAL A 105 -4.76 6.34 15.03
N ALA A 106 -5.88 6.82 15.59
CA ALA A 106 -6.15 6.86 17.02
C ALA A 106 -7.17 5.81 17.49
N TYR A 107 -7.65 4.95 16.59
CA TYR A 107 -8.60 3.89 16.95
C TYR A 107 -7.87 2.73 17.64
N ASP A 108 -8.51 2.16 18.65
CA ASP A 108 -8.05 0.88 19.14
C ASP A 108 -8.52 -0.27 18.22
N LYS A 109 -8.07 -1.50 18.51
CA LYS A 109 -8.43 -2.66 17.71
C LYS A 109 -9.93 -2.96 17.76
N GLN A 110 -10.56 -2.72 18.90
CA GLN A 110 -12.00 -3.01 19.09
C GLN A 110 -12.85 -1.99 18.32
N ASP A 111 -12.48 -0.72 18.34
CA ASP A 111 -13.13 0.34 17.56
C ASP A 111 -13.08 0.03 16.06
N THR A 112 -11.91 -0.39 15.57
CA THR A 112 -11.73 -0.77 14.16
C THR A 112 -12.59 -1.98 13.80
N VAL A 113 -12.65 -3.01 14.65
CA VAL A 113 -13.51 -4.18 14.46
C VAL A 113 -15.00 -3.81 14.48
N ALA A 114 -15.41 -2.94 15.40
CA ALA A 114 -16.79 -2.46 15.48
C ALA A 114 -17.20 -1.66 14.23
N LEU A 115 -16.28 -0.82 13.72
CA LEU A 115 -16.51 -0.09 12.47
C LEU A 115 -16.63 -1.05 11.29
N ALA A 116 -15.72 -2.03 11.16
CA ALA A 116 -15.75 -3.03 10.09
C ALA A 116 -17.05 -3.86 10.11
N ALA A 117 -17.54 -4.21 11.31
CA ALA A 117 -18.83 -4.91 11.46
C ALA A 117 -20.00 -4.03 10.98
N ARG A 118 -19.99 -2.75 11.36
CA ARG A 118 -21.05 -1.79 11.00
C ARG A 118 -21.17 -1.55 9.51
N ILE A 119 -20.03 -1.52 8.79
CA ILE A 119 -20.00 -1.31 7.33
C ILE A 119 -19.99 -2.63 6.52
N GLY A 120 -20.11 -3.77 7.20
CA GLY A 120 -20.24 -5.07 6.54
C GLY A 120 -18.94 -5.69 5.99
N THR A 121 -17.77 -5.13 6.32
CA THR A 121 -16.47 -5.63 5.82
C THR A 121 -15.82 -6.66 6.75
N LEU A 122 -16.31 -6.82 8.00
CA LEU A 122 -15.64 -7.64 9.03
C LEU A 122 -15.51 -9.10 8.61
N GLU A 123 -16.59 -9.74 8.16
CA GLU A 123 -16.55 -11.17 7.83
C GLU A 123 -15.64 -11.46 6.64
N GLY A 124 -15.70 -10.64 5.57
CA GLY A 124 -14.78 -10.76 4.45
C GLY A 124 -13.32 -10.51 4.85
N SER A 125 -13.06 -9.63 5.82
CA SER A 125 -11.69 -9.36 6.29
C SER A 125 -11.09 -10.50 7.12
N LYS A 126 -11.90 -11.34 7.79
CA LYS A 126 -11.45 -12.51 8.58
C LYS A 126 -11.03 -13.70 7.71
N GLU A 127 -11.41 -13.71 6.43
CA GLU A 127 -11.02 -14.77 5.51
C GLU A 127 -9.49 -14.92 5.48
N GLU A 128 -8.98 -16.08 5.84
CA GLU A 128 -7.54 -16.34 5.84
C GLU A 128 -7.03 -16.55 4.42
N VAL A 129 -6.24 -15.61 3.95
CA VAL A 129 -5.53 -15.68 2.67
C VAL A 129 -4.06 -15.34 2.95
N PRO A 130 -3.10 -16.15 2.46
CA PRO A 130 -1.69 -15.86 2.65
C PRO A 130 -1.32 -14.46 2.15
N ASP A 131 -0.64 -13.67 3.00
CA ASP A 131 -0.17 -12.33 2.68
C ASP A 131 1.30 -12.36 2.25
N SER A 132 1.61 -11.63 1.21
CA SER A 132 2.98 -11.51 0.67
C SER A 132 3.86 -10.53 1.46
N CYS A 133 3.30 -9.72 2.34
CA CYS A 133 4.05 -8.70 3.09
C CYS A 133 5.10 -9.31 4.03
N THR A 134 4.89 -10.54 4.50
CA THR A 134 5.81 -11.25 5.42
C THR A 134 7.00 -11.90 4.73
N VAL A 135 6.96 -12.11 3.41
CA VAL A 135 7.99 -12.87 2.66
C VAL A 135 9.40 -12.27 2.80
N PHE A 136 9.49 -10.95 2.90
CA PHE A 136 10.77 -10.23 3.04
C PHE A 136 10.84 -9.40 4.32
N ALA A 137 9.99 -9.70 5.29
CA ALA A 137 9.97 -8.98 6.57
C ALA A 137 11.30 -9.20 7.32
N PRO A 138 11.88 -8.17 7.94
CA PRO A 138 13.06 -8.31 8.77
C PRO A 138 12.71 -8.98 10.11
N THR A 139 13.68 -9.69 10.68
CA THR A 139 13.55 -10.27 12.03
C THR A 139 13.61 -9.21 13.13
N ASP A 140 14.33 -8.10 12.89
CA ASP A 140 14.48 -6.96 13.80
C ASP A 140 14.13 -5.66 13.06
N PRO A 141 12.84 -5.32 12.91
CA PRO A 141 12.44 -4.10 12.22
C PRO A 141 12.72 -2.85 13.07
N CYS A 142 13.24 -1.80 12.44
CA CYS A 142 13.45 -0.52 13.09
C CYS A 142 12.13 0.13 13.47
N THR A 143 11.98 0.50 14.75
CA THR A 143 10.79 1.20 15.27
C THR A 143 10.98 2.72 15.37
N SER A 144 12.21 3.21 15.18
CA SER A 144 12.55 4.64 15.25
C SER A 144 13.59 4.97 14.19
N SER A 145 13.14 5.13 12.95
CA SER A 145 14.01 5.59 11.85
C SER A 145 14.07 7.11 11.80
N THR A 146 15.12 7.62 11.17
CA THR A 146 15.24 9.05 10.82
C THR A 146 15.22 9.19 9.30
N LEU A 147 14.71 10.31 8.79
CA LEU A 147 14.69 10.59 7.36
C LEU A 147 16.09 10.44 6.74
N ARG A 148 17.11 11.04 7.38
CA ARG A 148 18.51 10.93 6.94
C ARG A 148 19.02 9.48 6.84
N ALA A 149 18.59 8.58 7.73
CA ALA A 149 19.01 7.18 7.70
C ALA A 149 18.34 6.44 6.53
N ILE A 150 17.09 6.73 6.26
CA ILE A 150 16.34 6.11 5.16
C ILE A 150 16.80 6.65 3.80
N GLU A 151 17.01 7.96 3.66
CA GLU A 151 17.57 8.57 2.45
C GLU A 151 18.94 8.00 2.06
N ARG A 152 19.79 7.66 3.06
CA ARG A 152 21.07 6.97 2.79
C ARG A 152 20.89 5.56 2.23
N GLU A 153 19.84 4.86 2.62
CA GLU A 153 19.52 3.57 2.02
C GLU A 153 18.94 3.75 0.61
N GLU A 154 18.04 4.72 0.42
CA GLU A 154 17.45 5.05 -0.89
C GLU A 154 18.49 5.53 -1.90
N ALA A 155 19.53 6.25 -1.46
CA ALA A 155 20.63 6.67 -2.33
C ALA A 155 21.43 5.50 -2.96
N ARG A 156 21.20 4.27 -2.51
CA ARG A 156 21.79 3.05 -3.06
C ARG A 156 20.91 2.40 -4.13
N LEU A 157 19.74 2.98 -4.39
CA LEU A 157 18.72 2.48 -5.29
C LEU A 157 18.48 3.51 -6.40
N ASP A 158 18.11 3.03 -7.57
CA ASP A 158 17.47 3.87 -8.58
C ASP A 158 15.96 3.92 -8.29
N VAL A 159 15.58 4.81 -7.34
CA VAL A 159 14.19 4.91 -6.88
C VAL A 159 13.23 5.22 -8.03
N PRO A 160 13.49 6.20 -8.93
CA PRO A 160 12.62 6.48 -10.06
C PRO A 160 12.42 5.27 -10.97
N ALA A 161 13.49 4.60 -11.39
CA ALA A 161 13.40 3.45 -12.26
C ALA A 161 12.62 2.28 -11.61
N LEU A 162 12.82 2.03 -10.32
CA LEU A 162 12.08 0.99 -9.60
C LEU A 162 10.59 1.31 -9.47
N VAL A 163 10.22 2.57 -9.27
CA VAL A 163 8.81 2.99 -9.25
C VAL A 163 8.17 2.76 -10.61
N GLU A 164 8.83 3.14 -11.70
CA GLU A 164 8.34 2.88 -13.06
C GLU A 164 8.22 1.37 -13.36
N GLU A 165 9.19 0.56 -12.91
CA GLU A 165 9.12 -0.89 -13.08
C GLU A 165 7.93 -1.51 -12.32
N CYS A 166 7.65 -1.03 -11.10
CA CYS A 166 6.50 -1.45 -10.31
C CYS A 166 5.18 -1.03 -10.99
N LEU A 167 5.11 0.20 -11.53
CA LEU A 167 3.95 0.70 -12.25
C LEU A 167 3.70 -0.07 -13.56
N ALA A 168 4.75 -0.38 -14.31
CA ALA A 168 4.63 -1.17 -15.54
C ALA A 168 3.99 -2.56 -15.30
N GLN A 169 4.10 -3.07 -14.06
CA GLN A 169 3.51 -4.34 -13.63
C GLN A 169 2.23 -4.15 -12.77
N THR A 170 1.66 -2.95 -12.78
CA THR A 170 0.40 -2.62 -12.09
C THR A 170 -0.76 -2.84 -13.06
N ALA A 171 -1.89 -3.27 -12.52
CA ALA A 171 -3.13 -3.40 -13.28
C ALA A 171 -4.31 -2.76 -12.53
N ARG A 172 -5.26 -2.19 -13.29
CA ARG A 172 -6.60 -1.91 -12.78
C ARG A 172 -7.38 -3.21 -12.81
N VAL A 173 -8.04 -3.54 -11.70
CA VAL A 173 -8.83 -4.76 -11.55
C VAL A 173 -10.31 -4.39 -11.51
N ASP A 174 -11.10 -4.98 -12.37
CA ASP A 174 -12.55 -4.88 -12.29
C ASP A 174 -13.06 -5.62 -11.05
N LEU A 175 -13.84 -4.95 -10.22
CA LEU A 175 -14.25 -5.48 -8.91
C LEU A 175 -15.17 -6.70 -9.00
N ARG A 176 -15.92 -6.86 -10.10
CA ARG A 176 -16.89 -7.94 -10.27
C ARG A 176 -16.33 -9.12 -11.05
N THR A 177 -15.69 -8.82 -12.18
CA THR A 177 -15.19 -9.85 -13.08
C THR A 177 -13.77 -10.30 -12.76
N LEU A 178 -13.03 -9.52 -11.96
CA LEU A 178 -11.60 -9.65 -11.68
C LEU A 178 -10.73 -9.55 -12.94
N ALA A 179 -11.27 -9.01 -14.03
CA ALA A 179 -10.51 -8.75 -15.24
C ALA A 179 -9.47 -7.66 -14.97
N GLU A 180 -8.25 -7.89 -15.43
CA GLU A 180 -7.12 -6.98 -15.28
C GLU A 180 -6.90 -6.16 -16.54
N THR A 181 -6.78 -4.83 -16.40
CA THR A 181 -6.31 -3.93 -17.46
C THR A 181 -4.92 -3.43 -17.05
N PRO A 182 -3.84 -3.80 -17.76
CA PRO A 182 -2.48 -3.36 -17.46
C PRO A 182 -2.35 -1.84 -17.46
N TRP A 183 -1.50 -1.30 -16.57
CA TRP A 183 -1.26 0.14 -16.42
C TRP A 183 -0.98 0.84 -17.76
N GLY A 184 -0.12 0.27 -18.59
CA GLY A 184 0.22 0.84 -19.90
C GLY A 184 -0.88 0.86 -20.94
N GLN A 185 -2.04 0.22 -20.67
CA GLN A 185 -3.21 0.21 -21.52
C GLN A 185 -4.33 1.13 -21.02
N LEU A 186 -4.17 1.73 -19.83
CA LEU A 186 -5.14 2.67 -19.28
C LEU A 186 -5.10 3.99 -20.06
N THR A 187 -6.26 4.55 -20.37
CA THR A 187 -6.42 5.83 -21.06
C THR A 187 -6.98 6.89 -20.11
N GLY A 188 -6.89 8.16 -20.47
CA GLY A 188 -7.46 9.25 -19.67
C GLY A 188 -8.97 9.11 -19.42
N ASN A 189 -9.70 8.38 -20.30
CA ASN A 189 -11.13 8.08 -20.10
C ASN A 189 -11.36 7.03 -18.99
N ASP A 190 -10.36 6.31 -18.58
CA ASP A 190 -10.41 5.30 -17.51
C ASP A 190 -10.18 5.91 -16.12
N ALA A 191 -9.81 7.20 -16.04
CA ALA A 191 -9.45 7.89 -14.81
C ALA A 191 -10.66 8.41 -14.01
N VAL A 192 -11.86 8.41 -14.59
CA VAL A 192 -13.10 8.98 -13.99
C VAL A 192 -14.07 7.88 -13.56
#